data_e5a90b6c2165f1e4c379016ec5415653
#
_entry.id   e5a90b6c2165f1e4c379016ec5415653
#
_cell.length_a   1.000
_cell.length_b   1.000
_cell.length_c   1.000
_cell.angle_alpha   90.00
_cell.angle_beta   90.00
_cell.angle_gamma   90.00
#
_symmetry.space_group_name_H-M   'P 1'
#
loop_
_entity.id
_entity.type
_entity.pdbx_description
1 polymer ?
#
loop_
_entity_poly.entity_id
_entity_poly.type
_entity_poly.pdbx_seq_one_letter_code
_entity_poly.pdbx_strand_id
1 'polypeptide(L)'
;MAKAKFERTKPHVNIGTIGHVDHGKTTLTAAISKVLADKFPSATNVKRDFASIDSAPEERQRGITINISHVEYETPKRHYAHVDAPGHADYIKNMITGAAQMDGAILVVAATDGPMAQTREHVLLAKQVGVPYLLVALNKSDMVDDEEILELVELEVRELLSSQGFDGDNAPVVRVSGLKALEGDEKWTQSVLDLMDAVDESIPDPVRDKDKPFLMPIEDVFTITGRGTVVTGRAERGTLKINSEVEIVGIRPTQKTTVTGIEMFHKQLDEAWAGENCGLLLRGTKREDVERGQVVVAPGSVTPHTNFEGTAYILSKEEGGRHNPFYANYRPQFYFRTTDVTGVITLPEGTEMVMPGDTTDMTVELIQPIAMEEGLGFAIREGGRTVGAGTVTKIIK
;
A
#
# COMPACT_ATOMS: atom_id res chain seq x y z
N MET A 1 28.02 -16.74 -7.18
CA MET A 1 28.38 -15.34 -7.50
C MET A 1 27.91 -14.46 -6.38
N ALA A 2 28.69 -13.45 -5.95
CA ALA A 2 28.23 -12.45 -5.00
C ALA A 2 27.11 -11.64 -5.64
N LYS A 3 26.03 -11.37 -4.89
CA LYS A 3 24.94 -10.48 -5.37
C LYS A 3 25.47 -9.06 -5.52
N ALA A 4 24.95 -8.33 -6.49
CA ALA A 4 25.28 -6.92 -6.64
C ALA A 4 24.88 -6.13 -5.39
N LYS A 5 25.63 -5.09 -5.07
CA LYS A 5 25.32 -4.17 -3.99
C LYS A 5 24.37 -3.09 -4.50
N PHE A 6 23.38 -2.71 -3.70
CA PHE A 6 22.48 -1.60 -4.02
C PHE A 6 23.22 -0.27 -3.74
N GLU A 7 23.18 0.64 -4.71
CA GLU A 7 23.76 1.98 -4.57
C GLU A 7 22.63 3.04 -4.57
N ARG A 8 22.62 3.88 -3.54
CA ARG A 8 21.62 4.96 -3.39
C ARG A 8 22.07 6.22 -4.12
N THR A 9 21.88 6.24 -5.42
CA THR A 9 22.32 7.36 -6.29
C THR A 9 21.25 8.44 -6.48
N LYS A 10 19.97 8.11 -6.21
CA LYS A 10 18.79 8.97 -6.39
C LYS A 10 17.87 8.90 -5.18
N PRO A 11 17.04 9.92 -4.93
CA PRO A 11 15.96 9.82 -3.95
C PRO A 11 15.07 8.61 -4.25
N HIS A 12 14.68 7.88 -3.21
CA HIS A 12 13.83 6.71 -3.31
C HIS A 12 12.39 7.05 -2.94
N VAL A 13 11.44 6.71 -3.83
CA VAL A 13 10.01 6.96 -3.66
C VAL A 13 9.23 5.68 -3.90
N ASN A 14 8.27 5.38 -3.02
CA ASN A 14 7.34 4.29 -3.20
C ASN A 14 6.07 4.83 -3.84
N ILE A 15 5.75 4.39 -5.02
CA ILE A 15 4.47 4.68 -5.67
C ILE A 15 3.73 3.39 -5.97
N GLY A 16 2.47 3.48 -6.34
CA GLY A 16 1.76 2.29 -6.78
C GLY A 16 0.53 2.63 -7.61
N THR A 17 -0.05 1.60 -8.21
CA THR A 17 -1.29 1.68 -8.96
C THR A 17 -2.45 1.19 -8.12
N ILE A 18 -3.50 2.00 -8.02
CA ILE A 18 -4.78 1.67 -7.39
C ILE A 18 -5.93 1.91 -8.38
N GLY A 19 -7.09 1.34 -8.15
CA GLY A 19 -8.28 1.51 -8.99
C GLY A 19 -9.01 0.21 -9.24
N HIS A 20 -10.09 0.28 -10.00
CA HIS A 20 -10.99 -0.85 -10.26
C HIS A 20 -10.30 -2.02 -10.98
N VAL A 21 -10.84 -3.24 -10.83
CA VAL A 21 -10.44 -4.39 -11.63
C VAL A 21 -10.66 -4.08 -13.13
N ASP A 22 -9.84 -4.62 -14.01
CA ASP A 22 -9.88 -4.42 -15.48
C ASP A 22 -9.65 -2.99 -16.00
N HIS A 23 -9.35 -2.01 -15.13
CA HIS A 23 -8.94 -0.67 -15.55
C HIS A 23 -7.48 -0.60 -16.07
N GLY A 24 -6.75 -1.73 -16.01
CA GLY A 24 -5.44 -1.89 -16.65
C GLY A 24 -4.25 -1.45 -15.78
N LYS A 25 -4.34 -1.57 -14.46
CA LYS A 25 -3.24 -1.25 -13.52
C LYS A 25 -1.95 -1.98 -13.85
N THR A 26 -1.98 -3.31 -13.86
CA THR A 26 -0.80 -4.15 -14.15
C THR A 26 -0.28 -3.94 -15.57
N THR A 27 -1.18 -3.72 -16.54
CA THR A 27 -0.80 -3.36 -17.92
C THR A 27 -0.05 -2.02 -17.97
N LEU A 28 -0.52 -1.02 -17.22
CA LEU A 28 0.14 0.27 -17.12
C LEU A 28 1.50 0.15 -16.41
N THR A 29 1.58 -0.64 -15.34
CA THR A 29 2.85 -0.93 -14.63
C THR A 29 3.87 -1.56 -15.57
N ALA A 30 3.45 -2.53 -16.39
CA ALA A 30 4.29 -3.14 -17.42
C ALA A 30 4.72 -2.12 -18.49
N ALA A 31 3.79 -1.24 -18.93
CA ALA A 31 4.07 -0.18 -19.90
C ALA A 31 5.11 0.82 -19.36
N ILE A 32 4.97 1.27 -18.11
CA ILE A 32 5.94 2.16 -17.45
C ILE A 32 7.33 1.50 -17.45
N SER A 33 7.43 0.25 -17.00
CA SER A 33 8.73 -0.44 -16.92
C SER A 33 9.38 -0.58 -18.30
N LYS A 34 8.61 -0.90 -19.35
CA LYS A 34 9.09 -1.02 -20.74
C LYS A 34 9.53 0.34 -21.29
N VAL A 35 8.70 1.35 -21.16
CA VAL A 35 8.96 2.70 -21.72
C VAL A 35 10.22 3.30 -21.06
N LEU A 36 10.35 3.20 -19.74
CA LEU A 36 11.54 3.68 -19.03
C LEU A 36 12.79 2.89 -19.40
N ALA A 37 12.71 1.56 -19.56
CA ALA A 37 13.84 0.75 -20.02
C ALA A 37 14.30 1.10 -21.43
N ASP A 38 13.37 1.43 -22.33
CA ASP A 38 13.67 1.83 -23.70
C ASP A 38 14.23 3.27 -23.78
N LYS A 39 13.70 4.19 -22.98
CA LYS A 39 14.06 5.60 -23.01
C LYS A 39 15.28 5.95 -22.16
N PHE A 40 15.40 5.32 -20.99
CA PHE A 40 16.46 5.55 -20.01
C PHE A 40 17.12 4.22 -19.62
N PRO A 41 17.89 3.58 -20.52
CA PRO A 41 18.53 2.29 -20.25
C PRO A 41 19.44 2.37 -19.03
N SER A 42 19.24 1.51 -18.05
CA SER A 42 20.07 1.36 -16.86
C SER A 42 20.01 -0.06 -16.33
N ALA A 43 20.84 -0.38 -15.34
CA ALA A 43 20.79 -1.68 -14.67
C ALA A 43 19.51 -1.88 -13.85
N THR A 44 18.85 -0.79 -13.48
CA THR A 44 17.57 -0.77 -12.72
C THR A 44 16.37 -0.90 -13.64
N ASN A 45 16.40 -0.25 -14.82
CA ASN A 45 15.29 -0.25 -15.77
C ASN A 45 15.27 -1.54 -16.58
N VAL A 46 14.60 -2.55 -16.05
CA VAL A 46 14.41 -3.85 -16.68
C VAL A 46 12.97 -3.98 -17.14
N LYS A 47 12.76 -4.31 -18.42
CA LYS A 47 11.42 -4.57 -18.96
C LYS A 47 10.73 -5.68 -18.18
N ARG A 48 9.53 -5.40 -17.71
CA ARG A 48 8.64 -6.37 -17.08
C ARG A 48 7.41 -6.55 -17.95
N ASP A 49 7.07 -7.78 -18.24
CA ASP A 49 5.80 -8.12 -18.88
C ASP A 49 4.72 -8.43 -17.83
N PHE A 50 3.47 -8.45 -18.26
CA PHE A 50 2.33 -8.78 -17.41
C PHE A 50 2.54 -10.08 -16.62
N ALA A 51 3.04 -11.13 -17.28
CA ALA A 51 3.23 -12.44 -16.67
C ALA A 51 4.37 -12.49 -15.64
N SER A 52 5.28 -11.53 -15.67
CA SER A 52 6.35 -11.42 -14.67
C SER A 52 5.94 -10.58 -13.45
N ILE A 53 4.92 -9.71 -13.62
CA ILE A 53 4.30 -8.93 -12.54
C ILE A 53 3.29 -9.82 -11.81
N ASP A 54 2.27 -10.32 -12.49
CA ASP A 54 1.32 -11.32 -11.98
C ASP A 54 1.90 -12.73 -12.12
N SER A 55 2.81 -13.06 -11.20
CA SER A 55 3.65 -14.25 -11.34
C SER A 55 3.01 -15.54 -10.80
N ALA A 56 2.02 -15.42 -9.89
CA ALA A 56 1.38 -16.58 -9.29
C ALA A 56 0.50 -17.35 -10.31
N PRO A 57 0.47 -18.69 -10.25
CA PRO A 57 -0.34 -19.48 -11.18
C PRO A 57 -1.82 -19.11 -11.16
N GLU A 58 -2.38 -18.77 -10.00
CA GLU A 58 -3.77 -18.37 -9.82
C GLU A 58 -4.08 -17.02 -10.47
N GLU A 59 -3.17 -16.05 -10.36
CA GLU A 59 -3.26 -14.74 -11.03
C GLU A 59 -3.32 -14.89 -12.55
N ARG A 60 -2.42 -15.71 -13.11
CA ARG A 60 -2.39 -15.99 -14.54
C ARG A 60 -3.65 -16.71 -15.03
N GLN A 61 -4.19 -17.63 -14.22
CA GLN A 61 -5.40 -18.38 -14.60
C GLN A 61 -6.65 -17.50 -14.57
N ARG A 62 -6.73 -16.58 -13.61
CA ARG A 62 -7.89 -15.68 -13.45
C ARG A 62 -7.76 -14.38 -14.22
N GLY A 63 -6.54 -14.00 -14.63
CA GLY A 63 -6.25 -12.72 -15.30
C GLY A 63 -6.42 -11.50 -14.39
N ILE A 64 -6.29 -11.69 -13.06
CA ILE A 64 -6.42 -10.63 -12.06
C ILE A 64 -5.25 -10.67 -11.07
N THR A 65 -4.80 -9.52 -10.61
CA THR A 65 -3.80 -9.40 -9.55
C THR A 65 -4.42 -9.78 -8.20
N ILE A 66 -3.78 -10.69 -7.50
CA ILE A 66 -4.18 -11.19 -6.17
C ILE A 66 -3.22 -10.69 -5.09
N ASN A 67 -1.93 -10.87 -5.32
CA ASN A 67 -0.87 -10.48 -4.40
C ASN A 67 -0.31 -9.11 -4.78
N ILE A 68 0.35 -8.47 -3.81
CA ILE A 68 1.11 -7.25 -4.08
C ILE A 68 2.36 -7.65 -4.87
N SER A 69 2.63 -6.93 -5.96
CA SER A 69 3.86 -7.07 -6.71
C SER A 69 4.69 -5.78 -6.63
N HIS A 70 6.00 -5.93 -6.49
CA HIS A 70 6.92 -4.81 -6.43
C HIS A 70 7.78 -4.78 -7.70
N VAL A 71 7.73 -3.67 -8.43
CA VAL A 71 8.52 -3.44 -9.63
C VAL A 71 9.49 -2.29 -9.38
N GLU A 72 10.77 -2.51 -9.70
CA GLU A 72 11.83 -1.50 -9.59
C GLU A 72 12.02 -0.81 -10.93
N TYR A 73 12.10 0.52 -10.94
CA TYR A 73 12.55 1.32 -12.07
C TYR A 73 13.02 2.71 -11.62
N GLU A 74 13.58 3.47 -12.55
CA GLU A 74 14.06 4.82 -12.27
C GLU A 74 13.78 5.78 -13.41
N THR A 75 13.55 7.05 -13.07
CA THR A 75 13.61 8.19 -13.98
C THR A 75 15.00 8.86 -13.89
N PRO A 76 15.31 9.85 -14.71
CA PRO A 76 16.52 10.65 -14.50
C PRO A 76 16.61 11.28 -13.12
N LYS A 77 15.45 11.59 -12.47
CA LYS A 77 15.37 12.30 -11.20
C LYS A 77 15.33 11.36 -9.98
N ARG A 78 14.65 10.19 -10.08
CA ARG A 78 14.28 9.36 -8.92
C ARG A 78 14.38 7.86 -9.18
N HIS A 79 14.56 7.13 -8.10
CA HIS A 79 14.42 5.68 -8.03
C HIS A 79 13.07 5.31 -7.43
N TYR A 80 12.34 4.39 -8.04
CA TYR A 80 10.99 4.00 -7.66
C TYR A 80 10.89 2.53 -7.27
N ALA A 81 10.21 2.27 -6.16
CA ALA A 81 9.55 1.00 -5.90
C ALA A 81 8.08 1.16 -6.27
N HIS A 82 7.64 0.47 -7.30
CA HIS A 82 6.24 0.49 -7.73
C HIS A 82 5.49 -0.69 -7.15
N VAL A 83 4.44 -0.40 -6.42
CA VAL A 83 3.54 -1.37 -5.78
C VAL A 83 2.33 -1.56 -6.69
N ASP A 84 2.26 -2.70 -7.38
CA ASP A 84 1.05 -3.08 -8.11
C ASP A 84 0.07 -3.79 -7.18
N ALA A 85 -1.04 -3.12 -6.87
CA ALA A 85 -2.02 -3.57 -5.90
C ALA A 85 -3.24 -4.20 -6.60
N PRO A 86 -3.86 -5.26 -5.99
CA PRO A 86 -5.05 -5.87 -6.55
C PRO A 86 -6.22 -4.90 -6.65
N GLY A 87 -7.06 -5.07 -7.68
CA GLY A 87 -8.26 -4.26 -7.89
C GLY A 87 -9.56 -4.89 -7.42
N HIS A 88 -9.57 -6.20 -7.19
CA HIS A 88 -10.78 -6.94 -6.86
C HIS A 88 -11.11 -6.86 -5.37
N ALA A 89 -12.41 -6.72 -5.04
CA ALA A 89 -12.90 -6.57 -3.66
C ALA A 89 -12.48 -7.71 -2.71
N ASP A 90 -12.34 -8.95 -3.21
CA ASP A 90 -11.91 -10.09 -2.40
C ASP A 90 -10.47 -9.95 -1.87
N TYR A 91 -9.65 -9.12 -2.52
CA TYR A 91 -8.23 -8.94 -2.17
C TYR A 91 -7.94 -7.57 -1.54
N ILE A 92 -8.96 -6.91 -1.03
CA ILE A 92 -8.86 -5.56 -0.45
C ILE A 92 -7.82 -5.48 0.69
N LYS A 93 -7.62 -6.56 1.44
CA LYS A 93 -6.57 -6.66 2.46
C LYS A 93 -5.17 -6.46 1.86
N ASN A 94 -4.91 -7.04 0.69
CA ASN A 94 -3.65 -6.86 -0.01
C ASN A 94 -3.54 -5.45 -0.58
N MET A 95 -4.65 -4.89 -1.09
CA MET A 95 -4.71 -3.49 -1.53
C MET A 95 -4.37 -2.52 -0.38
N ILE A 96 -4.98 -2.68 0.80
CA ILE A 96 -4.70 -1.85 1.99
C ILE A 96 -3.22 -1.95 2.38
N THR A 97 -2.68 -3.17 2.42
CA THR A 97 -1.26 -3.41 2.75
C THR A 97 -0.34 -2.75 1.73
N GLY A 98 -0.65 -2.83 0.44
CA GLY A 98 0.12 -2.17 -0.61
C GLY A 98 0.04 -0.65 -0.51
N ALA A 99 -1.17 -0.11 -0.37
CA ALA A 99 -1.39 1.33 -0.28
C ALA A 99 -0.67 1.97 0.93
N ALA A 100 -0.63 1.28 2.07
CA ALA A 100 0.08 1.76 3.27
C ALA A 100 1.60 1.94 3.05
N GLN A 101 2.16 1.38 1.98
CA GLN A 101 3.57 1.52 1.64
C GLN A 101 3.86 2.70 0.71
N MET A 102 2.85 3.31 0.11
CA MET A 102 3.00 4.31 -0.94
C MET A 102 3.25 5.71 -0.37
N ASP A 103 4.18 6.42 -0.96
CA ASP A 103 4.41 7.86 -0.75
C ASP A 103 3.50 8.70 -1.64
N GLY A 104 2.95 8.08 -2.68
CA GLY A 104 1.94 8.59 -3.58
C GLY A 104 1.39 7.47 -4.44
N ALA A 105 0.20 7.63 -5.01
CA ALA A 105 -0.39 6.61 -5.86
C ALA A 105 -0.94 7.16 -7.17
N ILE A 106 -0.93 6.31 -8.18
CA ILE A 106 -1.55 6.53 -9.49
C ILE A 106 -2.92 5.86 -9.46
N LEU A 107 -3.98 6.66 -9.46
CA LEU A 107 -5.34 6.18 -9.62
C LEU A 107 -5.59 5.87 -11.10
N VAL A 108 -5.73 4.61 -11.43
CA VAL A 108 -5.99 4.16 -12.81
C VAL A 108 -7.49 4.04 -13.01
N VAL A 109 -8.02 4.84 -13.93
CA VAL A 109 -9.43 4.85 -14.32
C VAL A 109 -9.50 4.60 -15.82
N ALA A 110 -10.32 3.63 -16.26
CA ALA A 110 -10.57 3.44 -17.68
C ALA A 110 -11.48 4.56 -18.20
N ALA A 111 -11.05 5.23 -19.27
CA ALA A 111 -11.82 6.30 -19.91
C ALA A 111 -13.18 5.83 -20.44
N THR A 112 -13.28 4.52 -20.77
CA THR A 112 -14.51 3.87 -21.24
C THR A 112 -15.57 3.69 -20.17
N ASP A 113 -15.15 3.58 -18.88
CA ASP A 113 -16.02 3.12 -17.80
C ASP A 113 -16.22 4.21 -16.72
N GLY A 114 -15.28 5.15 -16.60
CA GLY A 114 -15.25 6.15 -15.54
C GLY A 114 -14.96 5.55 -14.16
N PRO A 115 -15.17 6.32 -13.07
CA PRO A 115 -14.94 5.87 -11.71
C PRO A 115 -16.02 4.90 -11.24
N MET A 116 -15.64 3.66 -11.01
CA MET A 116 -16.52 2.57 -10.57
C MET A 116 -16.48 2.36 -9.04
N ALA A 117 -17.26 1.41 -8.52
CA ALA A 117 -17.41 1.18 -7.08
C ALA A 117 -16.07 0.94 -6.37
N GLN A 118 -15.20 0.09 -6.93
CA GLN A 118 -13.88 -0.17 -6.32
C GLN A 118 -12.92 1.01 -6.49
N THR A 119 -13.08 1.85 -7.53
CA THR A 119 -12.34 3.12 -7.65
C THR A 119 -12.61 4.00 -6.44
N ARG A 120 -13.88 4.17 -6.06
CA ARG A 120 -14.30 4.95 -4.90
C ARG A 120 -13.78 4.36 -3.59
N GLU A 121 -13.89 3.05 -3.41
CA GLU A 121 -13.36 2.34 -2.23
C GLU A 121 -11.83 2.48 -2.13
N HIS A 122 -11.10 2.36 -3.24
CA HIS A 122 -9.63 2.49 -3.23
C HIS A 122 -9.16 3.91 -2.89
N VAL A 123 -9.84 4.94 -3.38
CA VAL A 123 -9.51 6.34 -3.02
C VAL A 123 -9.75 6.57 -1.53
N LEU A 124 -10.90 6.10 -1.01
CA LEU A 124 -11.20 6.17 0.42
C LEU A 124 -10.14 5.46 1.27
N LEU A 125 -9.81 4.22 0.93
CA LEU A 125 -8.81 3.43 1.66
C LEU A 125 -7.42 4.03 1.57
N ALA A 126 -7.01 4.54 0.41
CA ALA A 126 -5.73 5.23 0.25
C ALA A 126 -5.63 6.44 1.20
N LYS A 127 -6.72 7.22 1.33
CA LYS A 127 -6.78 8.31 2.29
C LYS A 127 -6.63 7.83 3.74
N GLN A 128 -7.33 6.75 4.10
CA GLN A 128 -7.33 6.20 5.45
C GLN A 128 -5.98 5.61 5.88
N VAL A 129 -5.27 4.96 4.95
CA VAL A 129 -3.91 4.44 5.24
C VAL A 129 -2.83 5.50 5.12
N GLY A 130 -3.19 6.75 4.81
CA GLY A 130 -2.29 7.88 4.82
C GLY A 130 -1.49 8.10 3.54
N VAL A 131 -1.96 7.62 2.38
CA VAL A 131 -1.36 7.99 1.08
C VAL A 131 -1.54 9.50 0.88
N PRO A 132 -0.45 10.27 0.84
CA PRO A 132 -0.56 11.74 0.88
C PRO A 132 -0.91 12.36 -0.47
N TYR A 133 -0.51 11.73 -1.58
CA TYR A 133 -0.63 12.28 -2.93
C TYR A 133 -1.28 11.28 -3.88
N LEU A 134 -2.25 11.76 -4.67
CA LEU A 134 -2.84 11.01 -5.77
C LEU A 134 -2.70 11.80 -7.08
N LEU A 135 -2.38 11.08 -8.14
CA LEU A 135 -2.51 11.54 -9.52
C LEU A 135 -3.30 10.51 -10.33
N VAL A 136 -3.82 10.90 -11.46
CA VAL A 136 -4.76 10.08 -12.23
C VAL A 136 -4.15 9.68 -13.57
N ALA A 137 -4.16 8.40 -13.87
CA ALA A 137 -3.96 7.87 -15.21
C ALA A 137 -5.32 7.51 -15.81
N LEU A 138 -5.81 8.34 -16.72
CA LEU A 138 -7.02 8.06 -17.49
C LEU A 138 -6.64 7.09 -18.61
N ASN A 139 -6.73 5.79 -18.28
CA ASN A 139 -6.27 4.70 -19.13
C ASN A 139 -7.31 4.30 -20.18
N LYS A 140 -6.90 3.55 -21.20
CA LYS A 140 -7.71 3.17 -22.36
C LYS A 140 -8.26 4.38 -23.13
N SER A 141 -7.59 5.53 -23.04
CA SER A 141 -7.99 6.75 -23.76
C SER A 141 -7.90 6.63 -25.29
N ASP A 142 -7.22 5.58 -25.79
CA ASP A 142 -7.21 5.20 -27.21
C ASP A 142 -8.55 4.63 -27.70
N MET A 143 -9.43 4.25 -26.80
CA MET A 143 -10.74 3.66 -27.12
C MET A 143 -11.89 4.68 -27.12
N VAL A 144 -11.61 5.95 -26.78
CA VAL A 144 -12.59 7.03 -26.71
C VAL A 144 -12.17 8.15 -27.63
N ASP A 145 -12.92 8.33 -28.73
CA ASP A 145 -12.65 9.38 -29.73
C ASP A 145 -13.32 10.72 -29.38
N ASP A 146 -14.30 10.70 -28.48
CA ASP A 146 -15.08 11.87 -28.10
C ASP A 146 -14.40 12.60 -26.93
N GLU A 147 -13.95 13.83 -27.21
CA GLU A 147 -13.26 14.69 -26.24
C GLU A 147 -14.18 15.07 -25.07
N GLU A 148 -15.48 15.29 -25.32
CA GLU A 148 -16.45 15.66 -24.26
C GLU A 148 -16.63 14.52 -23.25
N ILE A 149 -16.55 13.28 -23.71
CA ILE A 149 -16.61 12.10 -22.82
C ILE A 149 -15.35 12.04 -21.95
N LEU A 150 -14.18 12.27 -22.52
CA LEU A 150 -12.92 12.29 -21.76
C LEU A 150 -12.92 13.37 -20.68
N GLU A 151 -13.38 14.59 -21.03
CA GLU A 151 -13.52 15.70 -20.09
C GLU A 151 -14.53 15.40 -18.97
N LEU A 152 -15.65 14.77 -19.31
CA LEU A 152 -16.67 14.38 -18.31
C LEU A 152 -16.11 13.37 -17.32
N VAL A 153 -15.44 12.32 -17.79
CA VAL A 153 -14.83 11.31 -16.91
C VAL A 153 -13.74 11.94 -16.04
N GLU A 154 -12.94 12.87 -16.59
CA GLU A 154 -11.95 13.60 -15.80
C GLU A 154 -12.62 14.41 -14.69
N LEU A 155 -13.72 15.11 -14.97
CA LEU A 155 -14.47 15.86 -13.97
C LEU A 155 -15.01 14.96 -12.86
N GLU A 156 -15.61 13.82 -13.20
CA GLU A 156 -16.12 12.86 -12.22
C GLU A 156 -15.01 12.32 -11.29
N VAL A 157 -13.82 12.08 -11.84
CA VAL A 157 -12.67 11.63 -11.05
C VAL A 157 -12.18 12.74 -10.11
N ARG A 158 -12.12 14.00 -10.58
CA ARG A 158 -11.74 15.15 -9.74
C ARG A 158 -12.72 15.36 -8.60
N GLU A 159 -14.03 15.26 -8.86
CA GLU A 159 -15.08 15.33 -7.85
C GLU A 159 -14.95 14.20 -6.82
N LEU A 160 -14.65 12.97 -7.27
CA LEU A 160 -14.38 11.84 -6.38
C LEU A 160 -13.19 12.12 -5.46
N LEU A 161 -12.06 12.59 -5.99
CA LEU A 161 -10.87 12.92 -5.20
C LEU A 161 -11.18 13.99 -4.16
N SER A 162 -11.85 15.08 -4.56
CA SER A 162 -12.24 16.18 -3.68
C SER A 162 -13.20 15.71 -2.57
N SER A 163 -14.16 14.83 -2.89
CA SER A 163 -15.10 14.26 -1.91
C SER A 163 -14.42 13.42 -0.83
N GLN A 164 -13.26 12.84 -1.13
CA GLN A 164 -12.46 12.04 -0.21
C GLN A 164 -11.32 12.84 0.46
N GLY A 165 -11.31 14.17 0.28
CA GLY A 165 -10.36 15.08 0.91
C GLY A 165 -8.95 15.07 0.31
N PHE A 166 -8.80 14.68 -0.96
CA PHE A 166 -7.64 14.97 -1.78
C PHE A 166 -7.84 16.28 -2.54
N ASP A 167 -6.75 16.84 -3.05
CA ASP A 167 -6.81 18.04 -3.90
C ASP A 167 -7.20 17.63 -5.34
N GLY A 168 -8.49 17.37 -5.55
CA GLY A 168 -8.99 16.91 -6.85
C GLY A 168 -8.88 17.96 -7.94
N ASP A 169 -8.98 19.26 -7.59
CA ASP A 169 -8.92 20.35 -8.56
C ASP A 169 -7.52 20.47 -9.19
N ASN A 170 -6.46 20.27 -8.41
CA ASN A 170 -5.07 20.38 -8.85
C ASN A 170 -4.40 19.02 -9.10
N ALA A 171 -5.07 17.90 -8.83
CA ALA A 171 -4.50 16.58 -9.09
C ALA A 171 -4.13 16.43 -10.58
N PRO A 172 -2.90 16.02 -10.94
CA PRO A 172 -2.56 15.76 -12.33
C PRO A 172 -3.41 14.64 -12.90
N VAL A 173 -3.98 14.84 -14.06
CA VAL A 173 -4.70 13.84 -14.85
C VAL A 173 -3.99 13.68 -16.18
N VAL A 174 -3.49 12.47 -16.46
CA VAL A 174 -2.78 12.17 -17.69
C VAL A 174 -3.53 11.09 -18.45
N ARG A 175 -3.88 11.38 -19.72
CA ARG A 175 -4.53 10.44 -20.63
C ARG A 175 -3.50 9.48 -21.17
N VAL A 176 -3.71 8.16 -20.94
CA VAL A 176 -2.77 7.12 -21.33
C VAL A 176 -3.48 5.94 -22.00
N SER A 177 -2.71 5.16 -22.74
CA SER A 177 -3.06 3.81 -23.12
C SER A 177 -1.89 2.88 -22.81
N GLY A 178 -1.98 2.17 -21.68
CA GLY A 178 -0.93 1.22 -21.29
C GLY A 178 -0.72 0.13 -22.35
N LEU A 179 -1.78 -0.37 -22.96
CA LEU A 179 -1.68 -1.39 -24.01
C LEU A 179 -0.97 -0.87 -25.27
N LYS A 180 -1.36 0.29 -25.78
CA LYS A 180 -0.75 0.88 -26.97
C LYS A 180 0.72 1.27 -26.73
N ALA A 181 1.05 1.75 -25.55
CA ALA A 181 2.43 2.00 -25.16
C ALA A 181 3.28 0.71 -25.14
N LEU A 182 2.71 -0.41 -24.64
CA LEU A 182 3.34 -1.73 -24.72
C LEU A 182 3.53 -2.23 -26.17
N GLU A 183 2.61 -1.91 -27.07
CA GLU A 183 2.71 -2.21 -28.51
C GLU A 183 3.74 -1.33 -29.22
N GLY A 184 4.19 -0.24 -28.58
CA GLY A 184 5.23 0.67 -29.10
C GLY A 184 4.67 1.83 -29.91
N ASP A 185 3.38 2.17 -29.75
CA ASP A 185 2.80 3.37 -30.33
C ASP A 185 3.48 4.62 -29.75
N GLU A 186 3.98 5.52 -30.63
CA GLU A 186 4.77 6.68 -30.23
C GLU A 186 3.98 7.67 -29.37
N LYS A 187 2.72 7.95 -29.73
CA LYS A 187 1.83 8.87 -28.98
C LYS A 187 1.65 8.36 -27.54
N TRP A 188 1.32 7.08 -27.40
CA TRP A 188 1.02 6.50 -26.11
C TRP A 188 2.27 6.16 -25.28
N THR A 189 3.40 5.92 -25.94
CA THR A 189 4.72 5.87 -25.30
C THR A 189 5.07 7.23 -24.69
N GLN A 190 4.83 8.33 -25.42
CA GLN A 190 5.06 9.68 -24.88
C GLN A 190 4.13 9.99 -23.72
N SER A 191 2.84 9.60 -23.79
CA SER A 191 1.90 9.85 -22.71
C SER A 191 2.28 9.11 -21.40
N VAL A 192 2.92 7.95 -21.49
CA VAL A 192 3.47 7.25 -20.30
C VAL A 192 4.68 7.99 -19.73
N LEU A 193 5.52 8.62 -20.59
CA LEU A 193 6.60 9.50 -20.10
C LEU A 193 6.03 10.74 -19.42
N ASP A 194 5.01 11.37 -20.01
CA ASP A 194 4.31 12.53 -19.42
C ASP A 194 3.68 12.17 -18.07
N LEU A 195 3.15 10.95 -17.93
CA LEU A 195 2.67 10.43 -16.64
C LEU A 195 3.81 10.35 -15.61
N MET A 196 4.97 9.85 -15.99
CA MET A 196 6.11 9.74 -15.08
C MET A 196 6.73 11.12 -14.76
N ASP A 197 6.70 12.07 -15.69
CA ASP A 197 7.07 13.45 -15.40
C ASP A 197 6.10 14.09 -14.40
N ALA A 198 4.80 13.86 -14.55
CA ALA A 198 3.78 14.29 -13.57
C ALA A 198 4.00 13.67 -12.19
N VAL A 199 4.39 12.39 -12.11
CA VAL A 199 4.78 11.72 -10.85
C VAL A 199 6.01 12.41 -10.23
N ASP A 200 7.05 12.64 -11.01
CA ASP A 200 8.28 13.31 -10.56
C ASP A 200 8.02 14.74 -10.04
N GLU A 201 7.03 15.43 -10.55
CA GLU A 201 6.72 16.84 -10.21
C GLU A 201 5.72 16.96 -9.07
N SER A 202 4.70 16.10 -9.03
CA SER A 202 3.60 16.24 -8.08
C SER A 202 3.84 15.55 -6.73
N ILE A 203 4.69 14.54 -6.68
CA ILE A 203 5.02 13.84 -5.43
C ILE A 203 6.35 14.39 -4.92
N PRO A 204 6.38 15.09 -3.77
CA PRO A 204 7.66 15.59 -3.21
C PRO A 204 8.54 14.45 -2.70
N ASP A 205 9.83 14.73 -2.53
CA ASP A 205 10.74 13.77 -1.89
C ASP A 205 10.29 13.49 -0.46
N PRO A 206 10.03 12.21 -0.11
CA PRO A 206 9.47 11.89 1.19
C PRO A 206 10.47 12.18 2.33
N VAL A 207 9.96 12.79 3.39
CA VAL A 207 10.73 12.95 4.64
C VAL A 207 10.79 11.58 5.34
N ARG A 208 12.01 11.12 5.64
CA ARG A 208 12.23 9.79 6.25
C ARG A 208 12.71 9.92 7.69
N ASP A 209 11.99 9.34 8.62
CA ASP A 209 12.31 9.27 10.05
C ASP A 209 13.44 8.25 10.34
N LYS A 210 14.65 8.52 9.84
CA LYS A 210 15.79 7.59 9.94
C LYS A 210 16.36 7.46 11.36
N ASP A 211 16.17 8.47 12.20
CA ASP A 211 16.74 8.54 13.56
C ASP A 211 15.82 7.90 14.63
N LYS A 212 14.57 7.58 14.30
CA LYS A 212 13.67 6.86 15.18
C LYS A 212 14.06 5.38 15.32
N PRO A 213 13.64 4.70 16.40
CA PRO A 213 13.80 3.25 16.51
C PRO A 213 13.21 2.52 15.29
N PHE A 214 13.94 1.56 14.75
CA PHE A 214 13.53 0.82 13.54
C PHE A 214 12.20 0.11 13.74
N LEU A 215 11.35 0.20 12.72
CA LEU A 215 10.09 -0.54 12.64
C LEU A 215 9.79 -0.89 11.19
N MET A 216 9.51 -2.19 10.95
CA MET A 216 9.10 -2.72 9.65
C MET A 216 7.95 -3.71 9.83
N PRO A 217 6.72 -3.42 9.37
CA PRO A 217 5.62 -4.38 9.31
C PRO A 217 5.98 -5.54 8.38
N ILE A 218 5.67 -6.77 8.81
CA ILE A 218 5.89 -7.97 8.00
C ILE A 218 4.73 -8.13 7.01
N GLU A 219 5.08 -8.17 5.75
CA GLU A 219 4.18 -8.30 4.62
C GLU A 219 4.10 -9.74 4.12
N ASP A 220 5.27 -10.37 4.00
CA ASP A 220 5.37 -11.77 3.59
C ASP A 220 6.55 -12.45 4.26
N VAL A 221 6.51 -13.80 4.27
CA VAL A 221 7.52 -14.64 4.91
C VAL A 221 7.92 -15.78 3.99
N PHE A 222 9.20 -15.86 3.66
CA PHE A 222 9.76 -16.85 2.75
C PHE A 222 10.82 -17.72 3.45
N THR A 223 11.01 -18.90 2.93
CA THR A 223 12.16 -19.75 3.29
C THR A 223 13.11 -19.83 2.09
N ILE A 224 14.36 -19.47 2.31
CA ILE A 224 15.43 -19.67 1.32
C ILE A 224 16.22 -20.88 1.72
N THR A 225 16.21 -21.94 0.88
CA THR A 225 16.94 -23.19 1.11
C THR A 225 18.42 -22.90 1.40
N GLY A 226 18.91 -23.38 2.54
CA GLY A 226 20.31 -23.22 2.97
C GLY A 226 20.66 -21.84 3.54
N ARG A 227 19.71 -20.87 3.58
CA ARG A 227 19.94 -19.53 4.15
C ARG A 227 19.07 -19.22 5.36
N GLY A 228 17.81 -19.68 5.37
CA GLY A 228 16.88 -19.48 6.48
C GLY A 228 15.61 -18.72 6.10
N THR A 229 14.95 -18.14 7.10
CA THR A 229 13.71 -17.39 6.96
C THR A 229 13.98 -15.94 6.60
N VAL A 230 13.28 -15.44 5.60
CA VAL A 230 13.29 -14.03 5.15
C VAL A 230 11.90 -13.47 5.38
N VAL A 231 11.84 -12.31 6.01
CA VAL A 231 10.62 -11.49 6.11
C VAL A 231 10.76 -10.28 5.22
N THR A 232 9.69 -9.90 4.53
CA THR A 232 9.67 -8.71 3.68
C THR A 232 8.70 -7.67 4.22
N GLY A 233 8.97 -6.42 3.89
CA GLY A 233 8.13 -5.29 4.21
C GLY A 233 8.79 -3.97 3.86
N ARG A 234 8.06 -2.88 4.05
CA ARG A 234 8.61 -1.53 3.98
C ARG A 234 9.07 -1.08 5.36
N ALA A 235 10.30 -0.62 5.49
CA ALA A 235 10.77 0.04 6.70
C ALA A 235 9.95 1.33 6.93
N GLU A 236 9.09 1.35 7.95
CA GLU A 236 8.21 2.48 8.26
C GLU A 236 9.03 3.64 8.82
N ARG A 237 10.00 3.32 9.69
CA ARG A 237 10.92 4.28 10.31
C ARG A 237 12.24 3.65 10.72
N GLY A 238 13.21 4.47 11.03
CA GLY A 238 14.50 4.06 11.57
C GLY A 238 15.51 3.58 10.54
N THR A 239 16.64 3.14 11.07
CA THR A 239 17.73 2.51 10.30
C THR A 239 18.09 1.19 10.95
N LEU A 240 18.25 0.14 10.14
CA LEU A 240 18.64 -1.19 10.58
C LEU A 240 19.92 -1.64 9.87
N LYS A 241 20.94 -2.01 10.63
CA LYS A 241 22.21 -2.55 10.08
C LYS A 241 22.24 -4.07 10.12
N ILE A 242 23.01 -4.68 9.24
CA ILE A 242 23.33 -6.11 9.30
C ILE A 242 23.95 -6.44 10.67
N ASN A 243 23.61 -7.61 11.21
CA ASN A 243 23.99 -8.12 12.53
C ASN A 243 23.36 -7.37 13.73
N SER A 244 22.38 -6.50 13.49
CA SER A 244 21.58 -5.91 14.58
C SER A 244 20.63 -6.94 15.17
N GLU A 245 20.45 -6.88 16.49
CA GLU A 245 19.39 -7.59 17.19
C GLU A 245 18.06 -6.85 16.98
N VAL A 246 17.00 -7.61 16.75
CA VAL A 246 15.63 -7.10 16.58
C VAL A 246 14.65 -7.96 17.37
N GLU A 247 13.46 -7.42 17.59
CA GLU A 247 12.32 -8.15 18.13
C GLU A 247 11.24 -8.29 17.06
N ILE A 248 10.55 -9.44 17.05
CA ILE A 248 9.35 -9.69 16.27
C ILE A 248 8.17 -9.63 17.22
N VAL A 249 7.28 -8.66 17.00
CA VAL A 249 6.23 -8.26 17.94
C VAL A 249 4.84 -8.40 17.30
N GLY A 250 3.87 -8.78 18.12
CA GLY A 250 2.45 -8.88 17.74
C GLY A 250 2.02 -10.31 17.42
N ILE A 251 0.72 -10.57 17.52
CA ILE A 251 0.04 -11.84 17.24
C ILE A 251 0.54 -12.98 18.14
N ARG A 252 1.84 -13.23 18.17
CA ARG A 252 2.52 -14.27 18.93
C ARG A 252 3.38 -13.67 20.05
N PRO A 253 3.87 -14.49 20.99
CA PRO A 253 4.84 -14.01 21.97
C PRO A 253 6.05 -13.37 21.29
N THR A 254 6.47 -12.24 21.82
CA THR A 254 7.64 -11.49 21.30
C THR A 254 8.88 -12.38 21.31
N GLN A 255 9.59 -12.43 20.19
CA GLN A 255 10.83 -13.18 20.07
C GLN A 255 11.97 -12.27 19.59
N LYS A 256 13.19 -12.59 20.08
CA LYS A 256 14.41 -11.90 19.67
C LYS A 256 15.12 -12.68 18.58
N THR A 257 15.68 -11.98 17.61
CA THR A 257 16.50 -12.56 16.57
C THR A 257 17.55 -11.56 16.08
N THR A 258 18.45 -12.02 15.21
CA THR A 258 19.46 -11.16 14.59
C THR A 258 19.23 -11.13 13.08
N VAL A 259 19.28 -9.95 12.48
CA VAL A 259 19.22 -9.77 11.02
C VAL A 259 20.61 -10.02 10.45
N THR A 260 20.79 -11.09 9.68
CA THR A 260 22.08 -11.49 9.10
C THR A 260 22.28 -11.06 7.66
N GLY A 261 21.24 -10.56 7.02
CA GLY A 261 21.30 -10.04 5.65
C GLY A 261 20.12 -9.14 5.36
N ILE A 262 20.33 -8.16 4.52
CA ILE A 262 19.33 -7.21 4.05
C ILE A 262 19.42 -7.16 2.53
N GLU A 263 18.28 -7.28 1.86
CA GLU A 263 18.21 -7.25 0.40
C GLU A 263 17.04 -6.36 -0.06
N MET A 264 17.24 -5.62 -1.13
CA MET A 264 16.20 -4.86 -1.83
C MET A 264 16.36 -5.13 -3.33
N PHE A 265 15.27 -5.56 -4.01
CA PHE A 265 15.28 -5.92 -5.43
C PHE A 265 16.44 -6.87 -5.82
N HIS A 266 16.64 -7.91 -4.99
CA HIS A 266 17.72 -8.91 -5.14
C HIS A 266 19.17 -8.38 -5.02
N LYS A 267 19.36 -7.11 -4.66
CA LYS A 267 20.64 -6.47 -4.38
C LYS A 267 20.88 -6.43 -2.86
N GLN A 268 22.12 -6.59 -2.43
CA GLN A 268 22.49 -6.56 -1.00
C GLN A 268 22.62 -5.12 -0.50
N LEU A 269 22.20 -4.93 0.77
CA LEU A 269 22.35 -3.69 1.52
C LEU A 269 23.15 -3.96 2.80
N ASP A 270 23.99 -3.02 3.21
CA ASP A 270 24.64 -3.05 4.52
C ASP A 270 23.67 -2.61 5.63
N GLU A 271 22.73 -1.75 5.27
CA GLU A 271 21.69 -1.24 6.17
C GLU A 271 20.40 -0.93 5.40
N ALA A 272 19.25 -1.07 6.05
CA ALA A 272 17.94 -0.62 5.56
C ALA A 272 17.58 0.72 6.19
N TRP A 273 16.99 1.62 5.40
CA TRP A 273 16.51 2.91 5.84
C TRP A 273 14.99 3.02 5.77
N ALA A 274 14.43 3.89 6.61
CA ALA A 274 13.04 4.27 6.54
C ALA A 274 12.62 4.57 5.08
N GLY A 275 11.50 3.98 4.66
CA GLY A 275 10.96 4.07 3.30
C GLY A 275 11.39 2.97 2.33
N GLU A 276 12.40 2.16 2.65
CA GLU A 276 12.87 1.10 1.74
C GLU A 276 12.04 -0.19 1.90
N ASN A 277 11.69 -0.80 0.77
CA ASN A 277 11.09 -2.13 0.73
C ASN A 277 12.21 -3.17 0.73
N CYS A 278 12.35 -3.92 1.81
CA CYS A 278 13.47 -4.83 1.96
C CYS A 278 13.06 -6.20 2.51
N GLY A 279 13.89 -7.18 2.22
CA GLY A 279 13.85 -8.51 2.83
C GLY A 279 14.95 -8.63 3.89
N LEU A 280 14.56 -9.06 5.08
CA LEU A 280 15.45 -9.28 6.22
C LEU A 280 15.66 -10.77 6.45
N LEU A 281 16.90 -11.24 6.37
CA LEU A 281 17.26 -12.62 6.68
C LEU A 281 17.45 -12.78 8.19
N LEU A 282 16.64 -13.62 8.81
CA LEU A 282 16.57 -13.82 10.26
C LEU A 282 17.38 -15.04 10.69
N ARG A 283 18.19 -14.89 11.74
CA ARG A 283 18.99 -15.98 12.30
C ARG A 283 18.16 -16.88 13.18
N GLY A 284 18.15 -18.21 12.89
CA GLY A 284 17.57 -19.21 13.78
C GLY A 284 16.04 -19.16 13.91
N THR A 285 15.38 -18.30 13.14
CA THR A 285 13.92 -18.17 13.10
C THR A 285 13.36 -19.10 12.03
N LYS A 286 12.39 -19.94 12.40
CA LYS A 286 11.71 -20.81 11.44
C LYS A 286 10.55 -20.08 10.77
N ARG A 287 10.14 -20.60 9.59
CA ARG A 287 9.00 -20.04 8.83
C ARG A 287 7.70 -20.02 9.64
N GLU A 288 7.46 -21.08 10.43
CA GLU A 288 6.29 -21.23 11.27
C GLU A 288 6.24 -20.33 12.51
N ASP A 289 7.38 -19.73 12.89
CA ASP A 289 7.47 -18.86 14.07
C ASP A 289 7.07 -17.41 13.76
N VAL A 290 6.99 -17.06 12.48
CA VAL A 290 6.74 -15.69 12.00
C VAL A 290 5.62 -15.68 11.00
N GLU A 291 4.79 -14.66 11.05
CA GLU A 291 3.68 -14.48 10.12
C GLU A 291 3.45 -13.01 9.73
N ARG A 292 2.75 -12.82 8.62
CA ARG A 292 2.27 -11.51 8.17
C ARG A 292 1.45 -10.86 9.29
N GLY A 293 1.67 -9.56 9.48
CA GLY A 293 0.96 -8.77 10.48
C GLY A 293 1.74 -8.53 11.77
N GLN A 294 2.80 -9.34 12.01
CA GLN A 294 3.79 -8.98 13.02
C GLN A 294 4.68 -7.84 12.53
N VAL A 295 5.43 -7.23 13.41
CA VAL A 295 6.41 -6.18 13.07
C VAL A 295 7.81 -6.56 13.54
N VAL A 296 8.82 -6.19 12.75
CA VAL A 296 10.23 -6.24 13.16
C VAL A 296 10.59 -4.88 13.72
N VAL A 297 11.09 -4.83 14.95
CA VAL A 297 11.37 -3.58 15.65
C VAL A 297 12.74 -3.61 16.34
N ALA A 298 13.28 -2.41 16.59
CA ALA A 298 14.40 -2.26 17.53
C ALA A 298 13.99 -2.79 18.91
N PRO A 299 14.88 -3.51 19.64
CA PRO A 299 14.52 -4.15 20.90
C PRO A 299 13.89 -3.17 21.91
N GLY A 300 12.74 -3.54 22.46
CA GLY A 300 12.01 -2.79 23.45
C GLY A 300 11.33 -1.51 22.97
N SER A 301 11.31 -1.23 21.66
CA SER A 301 10.75 0.02 21.13
C SER A 301 9.24 0.00 20.92
N VAL A 302 8.64 -1.17 20.76
CA VAL A 302 7.18 -1.37 20.58
C VAL A 302 6.75 -2.60 21.35
N THR A 303 5.55 -2.54 21.93
CA THR A 303 4.94 -3.67 22.65
C THR A 303 3.63 -4.10 22.02
N PRO A 304 3.23 -5.39 22.18
CA PRO A 304 1.95 -5.86 21.70
C PRO A 304 0.84 -5.51 22.70
N HIS A 305 -0.33 -5.12 22.19
CA HIS A 305 -1.48 -4.70 22.99
C HIS A 305 -2.79 -5.29 22.44
N THR A 306 -3.75 -5.50 23.35
CA THR A 306 -5.09 -5.97 23.02
C THR A 306 -6.17 -4.92 23.26
N ASN A 307 -5.94 -3.96 24.18
CA ASN A 307 -6.95 -3.01 24.58
C ASN A 307 -6.48 -1.56 24.36
N PHE A 308 -7.29 -0.78 23.67
CA PHE A 308 -7.00 0.61 23.39
C PHE A 308 -8.26 1.48 23.36
N GLU A 309 -8.09 2.78 23.56
CA GLU A 309 -9.06 3.81 23.23
C GLU A 309 -8.72 4.38 21.84
N GLY A 310 -9.73 4.67 21.05
CA GLY A 310 -9.56 5.26 19.73
C GLY A 310 -10.74 6.14 19.35
N THR A 311 -10.48 7.10 18.48
CA THR A 311 -11.52 7.91 17.84
C THR A 311 -11.69 7.43 16.42
N ALA A 312 -12.92 7.18 15.98
CA ALA A 312 -13.20 6.71 14.63
C ALA A 312 -14.38 7.45 13.99
N TYR A 313 -14.26 7.70 12.70
CA TYR A 313 -15.35 8.12 11.84
C TYR A 313 -16.02 6.91 11.22
N ILE A 314 -17.34 6.83 11.30
CA ILE A 314 -18.15 5.74 10.74
C ILE A 314 -18.72 6.21 9.41
N LEU A 315 -18.35 5.53 8.33
CA LEU A 315 -18.76 5.91 6.99
C LEU A 315 -20.27 5.93 6.83
N SER A 316 -20.76 6.98 6.17
CA SER A 316 -22.16 7.10 5.80
C SER A 316 -22.53 6.09 4.71
N LYS A 317 -23.83 5.94 4.45
CA LYS A 317 -24.35 5.09 3.37
C LYS A 317 -23.86 5.56 2.00
N GLU A 318 -23.81 6.86 1.80
CA GLU A 318 -23.39 7.52 0.56
C GLU A 318 -21.90 7.27 0.27
N GLU A 319 -21.10 7.12 1.34
CA GLU A 319 -19.68 6.76 1.27
C GLU A 319 -19.43 5.24 1.12
N GLY A 320 -20.48 4.44 0.97
CA GLY A 320 -20.40 2.98 0.87
C GLY A 320 -20.31 2.25 2.20
N GLY A 321 -20.51 2.95 3.32
CA GLY A 321 -20.47 2.43 4.67
C GLY A 321 -21.74 1.68 5.09
N ARG A 322 -22.04 1.71 6.38
CA ARG A 322 -23.22 1.04 6.97
C ARG A 322 -24.50 1.78 6.63
N HIS A 323 -25.61 1.03 6.61
CA HIS A 323 -26.95 1.60 6.47
C HIS A 323 -27.66 1.76 7.82
N ASN A 324 -27.25 0.99 8.82
CA ASN A 324 -27.86 0.94 10.13
C ASN A 324 -26.81 1.30 11.22
N PRO A 325 -27.27 1.87 12.34
CA PRO A 325 -26.38 2.10 13.47
C PRO A 325 -25.80 0.79 14.01
N PHE A 326 -24.73 0.90 14.78
CA PHE A 326 -24.27 -0.20 15.63
C PHE A 326 -24.35 0.18 17.11
N TYR A 327 -24.35 -0.83 17.95
CA TYR A 327 -24.52 -0.74 19.40
C TYR A 327 -23.26 -1.25 20.10
N ALA A 328 -23.19 -1.09 21.41
CA ALA A 328 -22.14 -1.69 22.22
C ALA A 328 -22.03 -3.21 21.96
N ASN A 329 -20.83 -3.76 22.11
CA ASN A 329 -20.45 -5.13 21.76
C ASN A 329 -20.46 -5.47 20.27
N TYR A 330 -20.46 -4.47 19.40
CA TYR A 330 -20.23 -4.67 17.98
C TYR A 330 -18.83 -5.27 17.73
N ARG A 331 -18.74 -6.25 16.83
CA ARG A 331 -17.53 -7.07 16.60
C ARG A 331 -17.07 -7.04 15.15
N PRO A 332 -16.53 -5.91 14.66
CA PRO A 332 -15.96 -5.83 13.33
C PRO A 332 -14.53 -6.35 13.29
N GLN A 333 -13.94 -6.32 12.07
CA GLN A 333 -12.51 -6.49 11.86
C GLN A 333 -11.81 -5.13 11.88
N PHE A 334 -10.72 -5.06 12.63
CA PHE A 334 -9.81 -3.92 12.66
C PHE A 334 -8.57 -4.22 11.82
N TYR A 335 -8.26 -3.35 10.89
CA TYR A 335 -7.09 -3.45 10.02
C TYR A 335 -6.03 -2.49 10.51
N PHE A 336 -4.87 -3.04 10.88
CA PHE A 336 -3.70 -2.29 11.31
C PHE A 336 -2.51 -2.70 10.44
N ARG A 337 -1.83 -1.76 9.80
CA ARG A 337 -0.67 -2.07 8.93
C ARG A 337 -0.96 -3.23 7.98
N THR A 338 -0.32 -4.39 8.21
CA THR A 338 -0.43 -5.59 7.35
C THR A 338 -1.35 -6.68 7.92
N THR A 339 -2.03 -6.44 9.04
CA THR A 339 -2.90 -7.43 9.71
C THR A 339 -4.33 -6.95 9.87
N ASP A 340 -5.23 -7.90 10.05
CA ASP A 340 -6.59 -7.69 10.51
C ASP A 340 -6.86 -8.56 11.75
N VAL A 341 -7.62 -8.02 12.67
CA VAL A 341 -7.99 -8.69 13.91
C VAL A 341 -9.41 -8.30 14.33
N THR A 342 -10.18 -9.27 14.79
CA THR A 342 -11.51 -8.98 15.33
C THR A 342 -11.38 -8.26 16.67
N GLY A 343 -12.16 -7.20 16.86
CA GLY A 343 -12.25 -6.48 18.13
C GLY A 343 -13.68 -6.26 18.57
N VAL A 344 -13.87 -6.12 19.87
CA VAL A 344 -15.16 -5.78 20.49
C VAL A 344 -15.14 -4.31 20.84
N ILE A 345 -16.16 -3.57 20.39
CA ILE A 345 -16.31 -2.13 20.65
C ILE A 345 -17.16 -1.94 21.90
N THR A 346 -16.66 -1.16 22.84
CA THR A 346 -17.41 -0.58 23.95
C THR A 346 -17.56 0.92 23.70
N LEU A 347 -18.79 1.39 23.76
CA LEU A 347 -19.12 2.81 23.57
C LEU A 347 -18.97 3.61 24.87
N PRO A 348 -18.69 4.91 24.81
CA PRO A 348 -18.66 5.77 25.99
C PRO A 348 -19.96 5.75 26.77
N GLU A 349 -19.87 6.02 28.08
CA GLU A 349 -21.05 6.11 28.94
C GLU A 349 -22.05 7.16 28.42
N GLY A 350 -23.32 6.75 28.33
CA GLY A 350 -24.38 7.59 27.77
C GLY A 350 -24.56 7.51 26.24
N THR A 351 -23.71 6.78 25.54
CA THR A 351 -23.85 6.53 24.10
C THR A 351 -24.47 5.14 23.89
N GLU A 352 -25.72 5.10 23.45
CA GLU A 352 -26.44 3.84 23.20
C GLU A 352 -26.09 3.24 21.85
N MET A 353 -25.89 4.08 20.83
CA MET A 353 -25.62 3.67 19.44
C MET A 353 -24.78 4.71 18.72
N VAL A 354 -24.16 4.30 17.61
CA VAL A 354 -23.40 5.15 16.68
C VAL A 354 -24.03 5.05 15.30
N MET A 355 -24.36 6.21 14.72
CA MET A 355 -24.96 6.31 13.39
C MET A 355 -23.89 6.32 12.29
N PRO A 356 -24.19 5.83 11.08
CA PRO A 356 -23.39 6.14 9.91
C PRO A 356 -23.23 7.66 9.72
N GLY A 357 -22.02 8.13 9.51
CA GLY A 357 -21.65 9.56 9.45
C GLY A 357 -21.17 10.16 10.77
N ASP A 358 -21.25 9.43 11.88
CA ASP A 358 -20.76 9.91 13.17
C ASP A 358 -19.27 9.73 13.36
N THR A 359 -18.65 10.64 14.10
CA THR A 359 -17.36 10.44 14.72
C THR A 359 -17.57 10.09 16.20
N THR A 360 -16.93 9.03 16.66
CA THR A 360 -17.11 8.56 18.05
C THR A 360 -15.81 8.12 18.66
N ASP A 361 -15.68 8.33 19.96
CA ASP A 361 -14.68 7.66 20.77
C ASP A 361 -15.16 6.26 21.14
N MET A 362 -14.24 5.33 21.24
CA MET A 362 -14.55 3.94 21.57
C MET A 362 -13.40 3.30 22.33
N THR A 363 -13.73 2.33 23.16
CA THR A 363 -12.77 1.38 23.72
C THR A 363 -12.88 0.08 22.95
N VAL A 364 -11.75 -0.48 22.54
CA VAL A 364 -11.69 -1.70 21.74
C VAL A 364 -10.86 -2.75 22.46
N GLU A 365 -11.41 -3.98 22.52
CA GLU A 365 -10.71 -5.17 22.97
C GLU A 365 -10.51 -6.12 21.78
N LEU A 366 -9.26 -6.31 21.38
CA LEU A 366 -8.88 -7.20 20.29
C LEU A 366 -8.75 -8.64 20.78
N ILE A 367 -9.11 -9.61 19.92
CA ILE A 367 -8.98 -11.05 20.26
C ILE A 367 -7.53 -11.54 20.24
N GLN A 368 -6.61 -10.78 19.66
CA GLN A 368 -5.17 -11.09 19.59
C GLN A 368 -4.36 -9.81 19.82
N PRO A 369 -3.18 -9.91 20.46
CA PRO A 369 -2.32 -8.75 20.63
C PRO A 369 -1.67 -8.35 19.30
N ILE A 370 -1.61 -7.06 19.01
CA ILE A 370 -0.90 -6.51 17.87
C ILE A 370 0.13 -5.47 18.33
N ALA A 371 1.17 -5.26 17.53
CA ALA A 371 2.13 -4.19 17.75
C ALA A 371 1.44 -2.84 17.57
N MET A 372 1.28 -2.08 18.64
CA MET A 372 0.47 -0.87 18.67
C MET A 372 1.21 0.28 19.35
N GLU A 373 0.94 1.49 18.88
CA GLU A 373 1.40 2.76 19.47
C GLU A 373 0.27 3.78 19.37
N GLU A 374 0.28 4.77 20.23
CA GLU A 374 -0.63 5.92 20.11
C GLU A 374 -0.37 6.65 18.79
N GLY A 375 -1.44 7.10 18.15
CA GLY A 375 -1.38 7.69 16.81
C GLY A 375 -1.46 6.68 15.65
N LEU A 376 -1.47 5.37 15.93
CA LEU A 376 -1.62 4.35 14.88
C LEU A 376 -3.02 4.40 14.28
N GLY A 377 -3.10 4.57 12.94
CA GLY A 377 -4.34 4.51 12.20
C GLY A 377 -4.88 3.09 12.06
N PHE A 378 -6.20 2.95 12.00
CA PHE A 378 -6.89 1.70 11.70
C PHE A 378 -8.11 1.90 10.81
N ALA A 379 -8.44 0.85 10.03
CA ALA A 379 -9.71 0.77 9.33
C ALA A 379 -10.63 -0.27 10.02
N ILE A 380 -11.94 -0.01 9.99
CA ILE A 380 -12.98 -0.90 10.50
C ILE A 380 -13.71 -1.51 9.32
N ARG A 381 -13.82 -2.85 9.29
CA ARG A 381 -14.47 -3.57 8.19
C ARG A 381 -15.49 -4.58 8.70
N GLU A 382 -16.57 -4.72 7.93
CA GLU A 382 -17.64 -5.69 8.16
C GLU A 382 -18.14 -6.25 6.82
N GLY A 383 -18.30 -7.57 6.73
CA GLY A 383 -18.87 -8.20 5.54
C GLY A 383 -18.17 -7.85 4.22
N GLY A 384 -16.85 -7.66 4.25
CA GLY A 384 -16.06 -7.29 3.07
C GLY A 384 -16.07 -5.79 2.71
N ARG A 385 -16.73 -4.93 3.51
CA ARG A 385 -16.81 -3.48 3.29
C ARG A 385 -16.08 -2.71 4.37
N THR A 386 -15.46 -1.61 4.01
CA THR A 386 -14.95 -0.63 4.97
C THR A 386 -16.14 0.15 5.52
N VAL A 387 -16.28 0.18 6.83
CA VAL A 387 -17.40 0.83 7.54
C VAL A 387 -16.94 1.97 8.43
N GLY A 388 -15.65 2.15 8.60
CA GLY A 388 -15.09 3.26 9.37
C GLY A 388 -13.57 3.26 9.35
N ALA A 389 -13.02 4.34 9.86
CA ALA A 389 -11.59 4.51 10.07
C ALA A 389 -11.33 5.37 11.31
N GLY A 390 -10.20 5.13 11.95
CA GLY A 390 -9.88 5.84 13.17
C GLY A 390 -8.39 5.80 13.50
N THR A 391 -8.10 6.34 14.66
CA THR A 391 -6.74 6.42 15.21
C THR A 391 -6.75 5.99 16.67
N VAL A 392 -5.72 5.25 17.06
CA VAL A 392 -5.47 4.87 18.47
C VAL A 392 -5.11 6.13 19.24
N THR A 393 -5.89 6.48 20.25
CA THR A 393 -5.67 7.68 21.07
C THR A 393 -4.95 7.36 22.37
N LYS A 394 -5.16 6.13 22.89
CA LYS A 394 -4.52 5.69 24.13
C LYS A 394 -4.45 4.16 24.19
N ILE A 395 -3.35 3.65 24.70
CA ILE A 395 -3.17 2.23 24.98
C ILE A 395 -3.57 1.94 26.42
N ILE A 396 -4.40 0.89 26.62
CA ILE A 396 -4.88 0.47 27.94
C ILE A 396 -4.10 -0.76 28.42
N LYS A 397 -3.95 -1.80 27.57
CA LYS A 397 -3.28 -3.06 27.91
C LYS A 397 -2.69 -3.75 26.69
#